data_f796e6f42fcd21a5c4fd81c0892ba67b
#
_entry.id   f796e6f42fcd21a5c4fd81c0892ba67b
#
_cell.length_a   1.000
_cell.length_b   1.000
_cell.length_c   1.000
_cell.angle_alpha   90.00
_cell.angle_beta   90.00
_cell.angle_gamma   90.00
#
_symmetry.space_group_name_H-M   'P 1'
#
loop_
_entity.id
_entity.type
_entity.pdbx_description
1 polymer ?
#
loop_
_entity_poly.entity_id
_entity_poly.type
_entity_poly.pdbx_seq_one_letter_code
_entity_poly.pdbx_strand_id
1 'polypeptide(L)'
;MLTIRAGVLALIVSRSRFVRRKCPRWLLANVLFTYELAKKLEGTGVTTNCLHPGVVRTGFGHDDSGLMSLVIWIASPFFMSAEKAARAVTKLATSHELESMSGKYFSKVKEARSSEESYDEETARHLWRVSEELTKPFSQS
;
A
#
# COMPACT_ATOMS: atom_id res chain seq x y z
N MET A 1 -18.16 18.64 16.24
CA MET A 1 -17.77 17.22 16.22
C MET A 1 -16.80 17.04 15.06
N LEU A 2 -15.50 17.10 15.34
CA LEU A 2 -14.46 17.08 14.30
C LEU A 2 -14.20 15.62 13.96
N THR A 3 -14.77 15.13 12.86
CA THR A 3 -14.44 13.79 12.34
C THR A 3 -13.06 13.90 11.71
N ILE A 4 -12.04 13.49 12.43
CA ILE A 4 -10.71 13.30 11.84
C ILE A 4 -10.82 12.07 10.95
N ARG A 5 -10.98 12.30 9.66
CA ARG A 5 -10.89 11.24 8.66
C ARG A 5 -9.45 10.78 8.59
N ALA A 6 -9.20 9.66 9.15
CA ALA A 6 -7.88 9.13 9.29
C ALA A 6 -7.32 8.60 8.00
N GLY A 7 -6.05 8.79 7.93
CA GLY A 7 -5.19 8.57 6.84
C GLY A 7 -5.29 7.21 6.17
N VAL A 8 -5.51 7.27 4.87
CA VAL A 8 -5.15 6.20 3.97
C VAL A 8 -3.64 6.16 3.94
N LEU A 9 -3.05 5.16 4.58
CA LEU A 9 -1.63 4.86 4.37
C LEU A 9 -1.49 4.19 3.00
N ALA A 10 -1.54 5.02 1.95
CA ALA A 10 -1.26 4.59 0.60
C ALA A 10 0.25 4.47 0.42
N LEU A 11 0.80 3.31 0.71
CA LEU A 11 2.18 3.03 0.32
C LEU A 11 2.22 2.74 -1.17
N ILE A 12 2.64 3.77 -1.92
CA ILE A 12 2.92 3.68 -3.35
C ILE A 12 4.20 2.87 -3.50
N VAL A 13 4.05 1.65 -3.94
CA VAL A 13 5.16 0.79 -4.28
C VAL A 13 5.30 0.70 -5.77
N SER A 14 6.17 1.53 -6.29
CA SER A 14 6.64 1.45 -7.66
C SER A 14 8.00 0.77 -7.70
N ARG A 15 8.02 -0.52 -7.88
CA ARG A 15 9.08 -1.26 -8.57
C ARG A 15 8.66 -2.71 -8.78
N SER A 16 7.96 -3.00 -9.88
CA SER A 16 7.87 -4.37 -10.32
C SER A 16 9.06 -4.70 -11.20
N ARG A 17 10.05 -5.35 -10.64
CA ARG A 17 10.82 -6.28 -11.45
C ARG A 17 9.98 -7.55 -11.56
N PHE A 18 9.56 -7.85 -12.77
CA PHE A 18 8.88 -9.07 -13.18
C PHE A 18 9.62 -10.30 -12.64
N VAL A 19 9.19 -10.83 -11.51
CA VAL A 19 9.57 -12.16 -11.05
C VAL A 19 8.33 -12.82 -10.43
N ARG A 20 7.88 -13.87 -11.09
CA ARG A 20 6.98 -14.87 -10.53
C ARG A 20 7.48 -15.30 -9.14
N ARG A 21 6.53 -15.39 -8.19
CA ARG A 21 6.68 -16.07 -6.89
C ARG A 21 7.46 -15.31 -5.83
N LYS A 22 6.81 -14.46 -5.17
CA LYS A 22 6.82 -13.93 -3.79
C LYS A 22 6.67 -12.42 -3.81
N CYS A 23 5.65 -11.95 -3.14
CA CYS A 23 5.49 -10.53 -2.81
C CYS A 23 6.80 -10.03 -2.18
N PRO A 24 7.39 -8.91 -2.60
CA PRO A 24 8.58 -8.37 -1.95
C PRO A 24 8.32 -8.23 -0.44
N ARG A 25 9.26 -8.66 0.40
CA ARG A 25 9.09 -8.70 1.86
C ARG A 25 8.61 -7.37 2.46
N TRP A 26 9.08 -6.27 1.93
CA TRP A 26 8.66 -4.94 2.39
C TRP A 26 7.21 -4.59 2.02
N LEU A 27 6.69 -5.09 0.89
CA LEU A 27 5.29 -4.94 0.53
C LEU A 27 4.40 -5.79 1.45
N LEU A 28 4.83 -7.00 1.75
CA LEU A 28 4.18 -7.87 2.72
C LEU A 28 4.15 -7.21 4.10
N ALA A 29 5.27 -6.63 4.54
CA ALA A 29 5.34 -5.92 5.82
C ALA A 29 4.32 -4.78 5.91
N ASN A 30 4.13 -4.02 4.84
CA ASN A 30 3.13 -2.94 4.81
C ASN A 30 1.69 -3.45 4.90
N VAL A 31 1.39 -4.59 4.28
CA VAL A 31 0.05 -5.21 4.38
C VAL A 31 -0.19 -5.73 5.79
N LEU A 32 0.77 -6.46 6.37
CA LEU A 32 0.72 -6.94 7.75
C LEU A 32 0.55 -5.79 8.75
N PHE A 33 1.32 -4.72 8.58
CA PHE A 33 1.21 -3.51 9.41
C PHE A 33 -0.17 -2.88 9.31
N THR A 34 -0.73 -2.78 8.09
CA THR A 34 -2.07 -2.22 7.88
C THR A 34 -3.14 -3.05 8.58
N TYR A 35 -3.05 -4.36 8.50
CA TYR A 35 -4.03 -5.26 9.15
C TYR A 35 -3.95 -5.18 10.66
N GLU A 36 -2.75 -5.13 11.23
CA GLU A 36 -2.58 -4.98 12.69
C GLU A 36 -3.05 -3.59 13.16
N LEU A 37 -2.74 -2.54 12.41
CA LEU A 37 -3.20 -1.19 12.71
C LEU A 37 -4.74 -1.10 12.65
N ALA A 38 -5.38 -1.77 11.71
CA ALA A 38 -6.84 -1.81 11.61
C ALA A 38 -7.48 -2.38 12.88
N LYS A 39 -6.92 -3.46 13.42
CA LYS A 39 -7.37 -4.06 14.69
C LYS A 39 -7.20 -3.10 15.88
N LYS A 40 -6.07 -2.40 15.94
CA LYS A 40 -5.78 -1.44 17.01
C LYS A 40 -6.66 -0.19 16.96
N LEU A 41 -7.14 0.19 15.80
CA LEU A 41 -8.02 1.34 15.59
C LEU A 41 -9.51 0.98 15.68
N GLU A 42 -9.85 -0.27 15.94
CA GLU A 42 -11.24 -0.70 16.06
C GLU A 42 -11.96 0.10 17.17
N GLY A 43 -13.16 0.57 16.87
CA GLY A 43 -13.95 1.40 17.77
C GLY A 43 -13.54 2.88 17.85
N THR A 44 -12.45 3.30 17.21
CA THR A 44 -12.01 4.71 17.25
C THR A 44 -12.68 5.60 16.18
N GLY A 45 -13.40 5.01 15.24
CA GLY A 45 -13.91 5.71 14.05
C GLY A 45 -12.84 6.03 12.99
N VAL A 46 -11.63 5.50 13.17
CA VAL A 46 -10.50 5.65 12.25
C VAL A 46 -10.35 4.38 11.43
N THR A 47 -10.26 4.49 10.11
CA THR A 47 -10.06 3.35 9.22
C THR A 47 -8.70 3.38 8.55
N THR A 48 -8.13 2.20 8.32
CA THR A 48 -6.87 2.04 7.61
C THR A 48 -6.97 0.93 6.59
N ASN A 49 -6.53 1.21 5.37
CA ASN A 49 -6.56 0.27 4.26
C ASN A 49 -5.28 0.37 3.47
N CYS A 50 -4.88 -0.71 2.80
CA CYS A 50 -3.73 -0.68 1.91
C CYS A 50 -4.16 -0.74 0.44
N LEU A 51 -3.43 -0.02 -0.40
CA LEU A 51 -3.67 0.08 -1.84
C LEU A 51 -2.42 -0.33 -2.62
N HIS A 52 -2.61 -1.25 -3.55
CA HIS A 52 -1.65 -1.53 -4.61
C HIS A 52 -2.13 -0.88 -5.92
N PRO A 53 -1.53 0.22 -6.35
CA PRO A 53 -1.99 0.95 -7.54
C PRO A 53 -1.71 0.21 -8.86
N GLY A 54 -0.96 -0.88 -8.83
CA GLY A 54 -0.46 -1.54 -10.03
C GLY A 54 0.88 -0.96 -10.48
N VAL A 55 1.26 -1.23 -11.73
CA VAL A 55 2.48 -0.66 -12.31
C VAL A 55 2.17 0.76 -12.77
N VAL A 56 2.73 1.74 -12.06
CA VAL A 56 2.58 3.16 -12.38
C VAL A 56 3.74 3.61 -13.23
N ARG A 57 3.44 4.30 -14.33
CA ARG A 57 4.44 4.95 -15.18
C ARG A 57 4.96 6.19 -14.43
N THR A 58 6.02 5.98 -13.68
CA THR A 58 6.86 7.05 -13.14
C THR A 58 8.04 7.23 -14.08
N GLY A 59 8.63 8.43 -14.17
CA GLY A 59 9.81 8.70 -15.00
C GLY A 59 11.07 7.88 -14.69
N PHE A 60 10.91 6.80 -13.96
CA PHE A 60 11.95 5.86 -13.55
C PHE A 60 12.33 4.96 -14.75
N GLY A 61 13.57 5.04 -15.21
CA GLY A 61 14.10 4.21 -16.28
C GLY A 61 14.37 4.97 -17.60
N HIS A 62 14.25 6.29 -17.60
CA HIS A 62 14.66 7.11 -18.75
C HIS A 62 16.20 7.31 -18.84
N ASP A 63 16.93 7.00 -17.74
CA ASP A 63 18.38 7.18 -17.69
C ASP A 63 19.19 5.94 -18.14
N ASP A 64 18.53 4.80 -18.34
CA ASP A 64 19.18 3.59 -18.83
C ASP A 64 19.09 3.54 -20.36
N SER A 65 20.13 3.98 -21.04
CA SER A 65 20.36 3.77 -22.47
C SER A 65 20.64 2.29 -22.74
N GLY A 66 19.63 1.51 -23.08
CA GLY A 66 19.82 0.11 -23.40
C GLY A 66 18.53 -0.62 -23.81
N LEU A 67 18.65 -1.91 -24.10
CA LEU A 67 17.54 -2.80 -24.50
C LEU A 67 16.36 -2.76 -23.48
N MET A 68 16.65 -2.49 -22.20
CA MET A 68 15.64 -2.35 -21.16
C MET A 68 14.75 -1.12 -21.37
N SER A 69 15.31 0.00 -21.84
CA SER A 69 14.55 1.20 -22.18
C SER A 69 13.55 0.94 -23.30
N LEU A 70 13.95 0.17 -24.32
CA LEU A 70 13.07 -0.22 -25.42
C LEU A 70 11.92 -1.12 -24.92
N VAL A 71 12.21 -2.08 -24.06
CA VAL A 71 11.18 -2.96 -23.46
C VAL A 71 10.19 -2.17 -22.61
N ILE A 72 10.67 -1.21 -21.81
CA ILE A 72 9.83 -0.33 -21.00
C ILE A 72 8.98 0.57 -21.92
N TRP A 73 9.52 1.09 -22.98
CA TRP A 73 8.80 1.92 -23.95
C TRP A 73 7.67 1.14 -24.64
N ILE A 74 7.92 -0.09 -25.09
CA ILE A 74 6.90 -0.97 -25.69
C ILE A 74 5.82 -1.35 -24.67
N ALA A 75 6.17 -1.59 -23.40
CA ALA A 75 5.25 -1.94 -22.33
C ALA A 75 4.51 -0.72 -21.75
N SER A 76 4.95 0.50 -22.05
CA SER A 76 4.43 1.73 -21.44
C SER A 76 2.92 1.96 -21.61
N PRO A 77 2.25 1.55 -22.70
CA PRO A 77 0.80 1.70 -22.85
C PRO A 77 0.00 0.89 -21.83
N PHE A 78 0.60 -0.18 -21.26
CA PHE A 78 -0.05 -1.04 -20.27
C PHE A 78 0.14 -0.54 -18.83
N PHE A 79 0.97 0.48 -18.64
CA PHE A 79 1.22 1.06 -17.32
C PHE A 79 0.14 2.09 -16.97
N MET A 80 -0.23 2.11 -15.70
CA MET A 80 -1.16 3.11 -15.19
C MET A 80 -0.48 4.48 -15.18
N SER A 81 -1.16 5.53 -15.63
CA SER A 81 -0.65 6.89 -15.47
C SER A 81 -0.63 7.30 -14.00
N ALA A 82 0.31 8.19 -13.64
CA ALA A 82 0.41 8.72 -12.28
C ALA A 82 -0.91 9.38 -11.80
N GLU A 83 -1.62 10.04 -12.71
CA GLU A 83 -2.93 10.64 -12.42
C GLU A 83 -4.00 9.61 -12.06
N LYS A 84 -4.04 8.47 -12.78
CA LYS A 84 -4.98 7.38 -12.46
C LYS A 84 -4.64 6.76 -11.10
N ALA A 85 -3.35 6.60 -10.79
CA ALA A 85 -2.91 6.12 -9.49
C ALA A 85 -3.29 7.11 -8.38
N ALA A 86 -3.07 8.40 -8.57
CA ALA A 86 -3.47 9.44 -7.63
C ALA A 86 -4.99 9.47 -7.40
N ARG A 87 -5.79 9.36 -8.46
CA ARG A 87 -7.26 9.26 -8.35
C ARG A 87 -7.69 8.03 -7.54
N ALA A 88 -7.00 6.90 -7.67
CA ALA A 88 -7.29 5.71 -6.88
C ALA A 88 -7.05 5.95 -5.39
N VAL A 89 -5.93 6.60 -5.05
CA VAL A 89 -5.61 7.01 -3.66
C VAL A 89 -6.66 7.97 -3.12
N THR A 90 -6.97 9.03 -3.88
CA THR A 90 -7.97 10.03 -3.48
C THR A 90 -9.34 9.38 -3.27
N LYS A 91 -9.78 8.52 -4.20
CA LYS A 91 -11.05 7.81 -4.05
C LYS A 91 -11.08 6.97 -2.78
N LEU A 92 -10.01 6.25 -2.47
CA LEU A 92 -9.92 5.46 -1.26
C LEU A 92 -10.02 6.32 0.01
N ALA A 93 -9.45 7.54 -0.03
CA ALA A 93 -9.42 8.46 1.09
C ALA A 93 -10.73 9.24 1.29
N THR A 94 -11.52 9.45 0.23
CA THR A 94 -12.66 10.38 0.26
C THR A 94 -14.01 9.74 -0.03
N SER A 95 -14.05 8.47 -0.42
CA SER A 95 -15.31 7.80 -0.77
C SER A 95 -16.11 7.47 0.49
N HIS A 96 -17.36 7.94 0.55
CA HIS A 96 -18.31 7.59 1.60
C HIS A 96 -18.56 6.08 1.71
N GLU A 97 -18.53 5.38 0.59
CA GLU A 97 -18.74 3.92 0.53
C GLU A 97 -17.66 3.15 1.31
N LEU A 98 -16.50 3.76 1.52
CA LEU A 98 -15.35 3.14 2.17
C LEU A 98 -15.12 3.64 3.61
N GLU A 99 -15.96 4.55 4.10
CA GLU A 99 -15.80 5.16 5.44
C GLU A 99 -15.85 4.14 6.59
N SER A 100 -16.62 3.07 6.42
CA SER A 100 -16.73 2.00 7.41
C SER A 100 -15.81 0.81 7.14
N MET A 101 -15.05 0.83 6.05
CA MET A 101 -14.18 -0.27 5.66
C MET A 101 -12.79 -0.07 6.21
N SER A 102 -12.33 -0.99 7.06
CA SER A 102 -10.98 -0.98 7.64
C SER A 102 -10.32 -2.35 7.47
N GLY A 103 -9.00 -2.39 7.39
CA GLY A 103 -8.24 -3.62 7.26
C GLY A 103 -8.42 -4.31 5.91
N LYS A 104 -8.62 -3.53 4.83
CA LYS A 104 -8.83 -4.07 3.49
C LYS A 104 -7.63 -3.81 2.60
N TYR A 105 -7.43 -4.75 1.67
CA TYR A 105 -6.46 -4.62 0.59
C TYR A 105 -7.18 -4.28 -0.71
N PHE A 106 -6.70 -3.24 -1.38
CA PHE A 106 -7.23 -2.81 -2.67
C PHE A 106 -6.17 -2.98 -3.76
N SER A 107 -6.57 -3.60 -4.85
CA SER A 107 -5.80 -3.63 -6.08
C SER A 107 -6.43 -2.65 -7.07
N LYS A 108 -5.69 -1.60 -7.42
CA LYS A 108 -6.20 -0.44 -8.18
C LYS A 108 -7.30 0.28 -7.39
N VAL A 109 -8.58 0.04 -7.69
CA VAL A 109 -9.72 0.63 -6.95
C VAL A 109 -10.71 -0.43 -6.47
N LYS A 110 -10.37 -1.71 -6.59
CA LYS A 110 -11.24 -2.82 -6.20
C LYS A 110 -10.67 -3.53 -4.99
N GLU A 111 -11.52 -3.88 -4.04
CA GLU A 111 -11.15 -4.79 -2.97
C GLU A 111 -10.65 -6.10 -3.58
N ALA A 112 -9.55 -6.61 -3.06
CA ALA A 112 -8.91 -7.82 -3.51
C ALA A 112 -8.32 -8.60 -2.33
N ARG A 113 -8.07 -9.87 -2.53
CA ARG A 113 -7.35 -10.69 -1.56
C ARG A 113 -5.86 -10.43 -1.70
N SER A 114 -5.18 -10.19 -0.60
CA SER A 114 -3.72 -10.11 -0.53
C SER A 114 -3.09 -11.52 -0.53
N SER A 115 -1.76 -11.61 -0.43
CA SER A 115 -1.09 -12.91 -0.37
C SER A 115 -1.43 -13.68 0.91
N GLU A 116 -1.37 -15.00 0.88
CA GLU A 116 -1.67 -15.87 2.03
C GLU A 116 -0.84 -15.50 3.26
N GLU A 117 0.45 -15.20 3.06
CA GLU A 117 1.37 -14.83 4.13
C GLU A 117 0.97 -13.53 4.85
N SER A 118 0.18 -12.68 4.21
CA SER A 118 -0.26 -11.41 4.82
C SER A 118 -1.37 -11.59 5.86
N TYR A 119 -1.94 -12.77 5.98
CA TYR A 119 -2.94 -13.10 6.99
C TYR A 119 -2.33 -13.77 8.23
N ASP A 120 -1.00 -13.88 8.30
CA ASP A 120 -0.30 -14.38 9.47
C ASP A 120 -0.32 -13.32 10.59
N GLU A 121 -1.24 -13.52 11.54
CA GLU A 121 -1.46 -12.60 12.65
C GLU A 121 -0.28 -12.57 13.64
N GLU A 122 0.46 -13.66 13.78
CA GLU A 122 1.62 -13.70 14.68
C GLU A 122 2.74 -12.83 14.11
N THR A 123 3.03 -12.99 12.82
CA THR A 123 3.99 -12.14 12.11
C THR A 123 3.57 -10.68 12.13
N ALA A 124 2.28 -10.37 11.97
CA ALA A 124 1.78 -8.99 12.03
C ALA A 124 2.01 -8.36 13.41
N ARG A 125 1.68 -9.07 14.50
CA ARG A 125 1.91 -8.60 15.88
C ARG A 125 3.39 -8.46 16.20
N HIS A 126 4.22 -9.36 15.72
CA HIS A 126 5.68 -9.27 15.90
C HIS A 126 6.25 -8.04 15.19
N LEU A 127 5.88 -7.83 13.92
CA LEU A 127 6.27 -6.65 13.15
C LEU A 127 5.85 -5.35 13.85
N TRP A 128 4.64 -5.30 14.36
CA TRP A 128 4.14 -4.14 15.12
C TRP A 128 5.00 -3.84 16.34
N ARG A 129 5.24 -4.84 17.18
CA ARG A 129 6.06 -4.70 18.40
C ARG A 129 7.46 -4.20 18.10
N VAL A 130 8.14 -4.78 17.09
CA VAL A 130 9.47 -4.33 16.67
C VAL A 130 9.43 -2.87 16.19
N SER A 131 8.39 -2.51 15.44
CA SER A 131 8.22 -1.13 14.96
C SER A 131 8.02 -0.15 16.12
N GLU A 132 7.21 -0.50 17.11
CA GLU A 132 7.04 0.32 18.31
C GLU A 132 8.35 0.48 19.09
N GLU A 133 9.12 -0.59 19.26
CA GLU A 133 10.42 -0.54 19.95
C GLU A 133 11.40 0.39 19.26
N LEU A 134 11.46 0.31 17.93
CA LEU A 134 12.36 1.16 17.11
C LEU A 134 11.93 2.64 17.12
N THR A 135 10.65 2.94 17.30
CA THR A 135 10.15 4.31 17.26
C THR A 135 10.04 4.96 18.65
N LYS A 136 10.09 4.20 19.74
CA LYS A 136 10.04 4.72 21.12
C LYS A 136 10.94 5.92 21.40
N PRO A 137 12.21 5.95 20.94
CA PRO A 137 13.09 7.09 21.19
C PRO A 137 12.59 8.40 20.59
N PHE A 138 11.75 8.33 19.56
CA PHE A 138 11.23 9.49 18.82
C PHE A 138 9.84 9.94 19.29
N SER A 139 9.15 9.15 20.10
CA SER A 139 7.80 9.45 20.58
C SER A 139 7.76 10.18 21.93
N GLN A 140 8.92 10.42 22.54
CA GLN A 140 9.06 11.08 23.85
C GLN A 140 9.58 12.52 23.75
N SER A 141 9.53 13.12 22.54
CA SER A 141 9.93 14.52 22.32
C SER A 141 8.73 15.43 22.27
#